data_d0533a25c6a3a4cc1a8edf935fc7144e
#
_entry.id   d0533a25c6a3a4cc1a8edf935fc7144e
#
_cell.length_a   1.000
_cell.length_b   1.000
_cell.length_c   1.000
_cell.angle_alpha   90.00
_cell.angle_beta   90.00
_cell.angle_gamma   90.00
#
_symmetry.space_group_name_H-M   'P 1'
#
loop_
_entity.id
_entity.type
_entity.pdbx_description
1 polymer ?
#
loop_
_entity_poly.entity_id
_entity_poly.type
_entity_poly.pdbx_seq_one_letter_code
_entity_poly.pdbx_strand_id
1 'polypeptide(L)'
;NIFKRTRQHYDTANDRTQWQSKLLEKDSSLFIIGHEHFNKSLTLDIENRLMHYMMSADHVRHVHNLRDNPQKGYYPMEELDEIFSKIWRGLRKENKELFPSESAIKDSAIYKASPLHKLTEDQENARELIIQKVTDALSKGKTKQLIFIDGEAGTGKTVLNSSTFY
;
A
#
# COMPACT_ATOMS: atom_id res chain seq x y z
N ASN A 1 2.83 7.94 -22.85
CA ASN A 1 1.59 7.57 -23.54
C ASN A 1 1.11 6.25 -22.94
N ILE A 2 -0.05 6.29 -22.27
CA ILE A 2 -0.64 5.17 -21.54
C ILE A 2 -0.85 3.95 -22.46
N PHE A 3 -1.33 4.17 -23.68
CA PHE A 3 -1.56 3.11 -24.66
C PHE A 3 -0.28 2.37 -25.06
N LYS A 4 0.86 3.08 -25.19
CA LYS A 4 2.15 2.44 -25.50
C LYS A 4 2.60 1.52 -24.36
N ARG A 5 2.40 1.94 -23.11
CA ARG A 5 2.79 1.16 -21.93
C ARG A 5 1.86 -0.04 -21.70
N THR A 6 0.56 0.15 -21.89
CA THR A 6 -0.42 -0.95 -21.84
C THR A 6 -0.10 -2.00 -22.92
N ARG A 7 0.18 -1.56 -24.15
CA ARG A 7 0.57 -2.46 -25.24
C ARG A 7 1.84 -3.26 -24.93
N GLN A 8 2.86 -2.62 -24.36
CA GLN A 8 4.08 -3.32 -23.92
C GLN A 8 3.81 -4.44 -22.91
N HIS A 9 2.82 -4.30 -22.04
CA HIS A 9 2.44 -5.36 -21.10
C HIS A 9 1.76 -6.56 -21.77
N TYR A 10 1.11 -6.36 -22.92
CA TYR A 10 0.47 -7.42 -23.70
C TYR A 10 1.39 -8.05 -24.74
N ASP A 11 2.34 -7.29 -25.32
CA ASP A 11 3.16 -7.71 -26.48
C ASP A 11 4.43 -8.53 -26.11
N THR A 12 4.83 -8.61 -24.83
CA THR A 12 6.01 -9.39 -24.41
C THR A 12 5.70 -10.90 -24.39
N ALA A 13 5.83 -11.53 -25.56
CA ALA A 13 5.42 -12.91 -25.77
C ALA A 13 6.33 -14.00 -25.15
N ASN A 14 7.60 -13.70 -24.85
CA ASN A 14 8.60 -14.75 -24.54
C ASN A 14 9.16 -14.75 -23.10
N ASP A 15 8.86 -13.74 -22.28
CA ASP A 15 9.35 -13.70 -20.90
C ASP A 15 8.25 -13.15 -19.97
N ARG A 16 7.13 -13.88 -19.90
CA ARG A 16 5.97 -13.45 -19.13
C ARG A 16 6.15 -13.76 -17.66
N THR A 17 6.17 -12.72 -16.83
CA THR A 17 6.02 -12.84 -15.39
C THR A 17 4.65 -13.46 -15.03
N GLN A 18 4.53 -14.07 -13.86
CA GLN A 18 3.27 -14.74 -13.42
C GLN A 18 2.01 -13.87 -13.56
N TRP A 19 2.11 -12.56 -13.31
CA TRP A 19 0.98 -11.65 -13.40
C TRP A 19 0.57 -11.34 -14.86
N GLN A 20 1.52 -11.35 -15.81
CA GLN A 20 1.23 -11.12 -17.23
C GLN A 20 0.46 -12.28 -17.87
N SER A 21 0.69 -13.50 -17.41
CA SER A 21 -0.11 -14.65 -17.86
C SER A 21 -1.56 -14.54 -17.41
N LYS A 22 -1.80 -13.95 -16.25
CA LYS A 22 -3.14 -13.71 -15.72
C LYS A 22 -3.94 -12.64 -16.49
N LEU A 23 -3.28 -11.68 -17.12
CA LEU A 23 -3.95 -10.69 -17.99
C LEU A 23 -4.64 -11.32 -19.21
N LEU A 24 -4.26 -12.51 -19.60
CA LEU A 24 -4.83 -13.23 -20.73
C LEU A 24 -5.98 -14.15 -20.36
N GLU A 25 -6.28 -14.27 -19.08
CA GLU A 25 -7.43 -15.04 -18.60
C GLU A 25 -8.73 -14.35 -19.04
N LYS A 26 -9.73 -15.14 -19.38
CA LYS A 26 -10.97 -14.72 -20.05
C LYS A 26 -11.78 -13.67 -19.25
N ASP A 27 -11.60 -13.64 -17.92
CA ASP A 27 -12.34 -12.79 -17.00
C ASP A 27 -11.49 -11.63 -16.43
N SER A 28 -10.37 -11.28 -17.10
CA SER A 28 -9.54 -10.16 -16.67
C SER A 28 -10.18 -8.82 -17.02
N SER A 29 -10.09 -7.86 -16.10
CA SER A 29 -10.59 -6.49 -16.28
C SER A 29 -9.43 -5.48 -16.22
N LEU A 30 -9.46 -4.48 -17.08
CA LEU A 30 -8.50 -3.38 -17.11
C LEU A 30 -9.16 -2.09 -16.68
N PHE A 31 -8.69 -1.50 -15.59
CA PHE A 31 -9.10 -0.17 -15.14
C PHE A 31 -8.05 0.86 -15.54
N ILE A 32 -8.44 1.91 -16.25
CA ILE A 32 -7.57 3.02 -16.65
C ILE A 32 -7.99 4.26 -15.85
N ILE A 33 -7.06 4.77 -15.07
CA ILE A 33 -7.29 5.92 -14.19
C ILE A 33 -6.48 7.10 -14.72
N GLY A 34 -7.15 8.22 -14.97
CA GLY A 34 -6.54 9.47 -15.38
C GLY A 34 -7.04 10.64 -14.54
N HIS A 35 -6.17 11.58 -14.22
CA HIS A 35 -6.49 12.84 -13.54
C HIS A 35 -5.59 13.95 -14.07
N GLU A 36 -6.11 15.17 -14.16
CA GLU A 36 -5.38 16.34 -14.70
C GLU A 36 -4.14 16.70 -13.87
N HIS A 37 -4.17 16.47 -12.56
CA HIS A 37 -3.06 16.73 -11.65
C HIS A 37 -2.04 15.59 -11.57
N PHE A 38 -2.19 14.50 -12.37
CA PHE A 38 -1.24 13.40 -12.31
C PHE A 38 0.15 13.82 -12.78
N ASN A 39 1.07 13.82 -11.84
CA ASN A 39 2.50 13.86 -12.04
C ASN A 39 3.13 12.54 -11.56
N LYS A 40 4.44 12.38 -11.74
CA LYS A 40 5.13 11.14 -11.36
C LYS A 40 4.96 10.79 -9.88
N SER A 41 5.09 11.78 -8.99
CA SER A 41 5.03 11.58 -7.54
C SER A 41 3.62 11.22 -7.08
N LEU A 42 2.61 12.01 -7.49
CA LEU A 42 1.22 11.75 -7.17
C LEU A 42 0.74 10.39 -7.70
N THR A 43 1.17 10.01 -8.93
CA THR A 43 0.81 8.71 -9.49
C THR A 43 1.36 7.56 -8.66
N LEU A 44 2.60 7.68 -8.16
CA LEU A 44 3.21 6.66 -7.30
C LEU A 44 2.51 6.56 -5.94
N ASP A 45 2.09 7.66 -5.35
CA ASP A 45 1.35 7.64 -4.08
C ASP A 45 -0.06 7.08 -4.24
N ILE A 46 -0.73 7.41 -5.35
CA ILE A 46 -2.02 6.80 -5.70
C ILE A 46 -1.85 5.28 -5.89
N GLU A 47 -0.80 4.84 -6.58
CA GLU A 47 -0.46 3.43 -6.78
C GLU A 47 -0.25 2.72 -5.44
N ASN A 48 0.57 3.29 -4.55
CA ASN A 48 0.79 2.74 -3.21
C ASN A 48 -0.50 2.64 -2.40
N ARG A 49 -1.30 3.70 -2.40
CA ARG A 49 -2.56 3.72 -1.66
C ARG A 49 -3.57 2.73 -2.22
N LEU A 50 -3.67 2.61 -3.55
CA LEU A 50 -4.49 1.58 -4.21
C LEU A 50 -4.05 0.17 -3.78
N MET A 51 -2.74 -0.09 -3.78
CA MET A 51 -2.20 -1.38 -3.33
C MET A 51 -2.66 -1.71 -1.91
N HIS A 52 -2.52 -0.78 -0.96
CA HIS A 52 -2.93 -1.01 0.43
C HIS A 52 -4.45 -1.19 0.58
N TYR A 53 -5.26 -0.42 -0.14
CA TYR A 53 -6.71 -0.59 -0.14
C TYR A 53 -7.12 -1.94 -0.72
N MET A 54 -6.49 -2.36 -1.83
CA MET A 54 -6.75 -3.66 -2.44
C MET A 54 -6.34 -4.82 -1.52
N MET A 55 -5.18 -4.74 -0.87
CA MET A 55 -4.76 -5.75 0.12
C MET A 55 -5.70 -5.84 1.31
N SER A 56 -6.44 -4.77 1.62
CA SER A 56 -7.41 -4.70 2.71
C SER A 56 -8.83 -5.10 2.31
N ALA A 57 -9.06 -5.41 1.03
CA ALA A 57 -10.35 -5.85 0.52
C ALA A 57 -10.46 -7.38 0.59
N ASP A 58 -11.51 -7.91 1.23
CA ASP A 58 -11.67 -9.34 1.54
C ASP A 58 -11.63 -10.26 0.32
N HIS A 59 -12.07 -9.77 -0.85
CA HIS A 59 -12.10 -10.53 -2.10
C HIS A 59 -10.78 -10.52 -2.87
N VAL A 60 -9.79 -9.72 -2.45
CA VAL A 60 -8.48 -9.65 -3.10
C VAL A 60 -7.54 -10.64 -2.45
N ARG A 61 -7.08 -11.63 -3.23
CA ARG A 61 -6.18 -12.69 -2.74
C ARG A 61 -4.70 -12.32 -2.87
N HIS A 62 -4.34 -11.60 -3.94
CA HIS A 62 -2.95 -11.22 -4.23
C HIS A 62 -2.88 -9.88 -4.93
N VAL A 63 -1.92 -9.06 -4.56
CA VAL A 63 -1.54 -7.82 -5.24
C VAL A 63 -0.10 -7.97 -5.73
N HIS A 64 0.11 -7.82 -7.04
CA HIS A 64 1.42 -8.01 -7.68
C HIS A 64 2.13 -6.68 -7.96
N ASN A 65 2.24 -5.84 -6.96
CA ASN A 65 3.07 -4.64 -7.05
C ASN A 65 3.75 -4.41 -5.70
N LEU A 66 5.03 -4.69 -5.63
CA LEU A 66 5.84 -4.66 -4.41
C LEU A 66 6.91 -3.57 -4.48
N ARG A 67 6.66 -2.47 -5.19
CA ARG A 67 7.62 -1.37 -5.19
C ARG A 67 7.34 -0.47 -4.00
N ASP A 68 8.26 -0.48 -3.05
CA ASP A 68 8.36 0.59 -2.08
C ASP A 68 8.61 1.92 -2.79
N ASN A 69 7.81 2.90 -2.45
CA ASN A 69 8.00 4.25 -2.91
C ASN A 69 8.21 5.18 -1.71
N PRO A 70 9.46 5.32 -1.23
CA PRO A 70 9.78 6.21 -0.14
C PRO A 70 9.74 7.67 -0.63
N GLN A 71 8.58 8.20 -0.90
CA GLN A 71 8.43 9.60 -1.30
C GLN A 71 8.33 10.51 -0.09
N LYS A 72 9.18 11.54 -0.09
CA LYS A 72 9.08 12.70 0.81
C LYS A 72 8.10 13.70 0.21
N GLY A 73 7.48 14.53 1.04
CA GLY A 73 6.45 15.48 0.65
C GLY A 73 6.71 16.20 -0.69
N TYR A 74 5.67 16.37 -1.48
CA TYR A 74 5.68 17.05 -2.78
C TYR A 74 4.40 17.88 -2.94
N TYR A 75 4.38 18.78 -3.90
CA TYR A 75 3.17 19.49 -4.31
C TYR A 75 2.42 18.71 -5.41
N PRO A 76 1.13 18.46 -5.35
CA PRO A 76 0.12 18.86 -4.34
C PRO A 76 -0.26 17.69 -3.39
N MET A 77 0.54 17.43 -2.39
CA MET A 77 0.30 16.34 -1.44
C MET A 77 -1.03 16.48 -0.68
N GLU A 78 -1.45 17.72 -0.42
CA GLU A 78 -2.71 18.01 0.30
C GLU A 78 -3.95 17.56 -0.47
N GLU A 79 -3.86 17.49 -1.81
CA GLU A 79 -4.96 17.05 -2.67
C GLU A 79 -5.06 15.53 -2.79
N LEU A 80 -4.03 14.80 -2.36
CA LEU A 80 -3.96 13.34 -2.52
C LEU A 80 -5.19 12.61 -1.97
N ASP A 81 -5.65 13.00 -0.79
CA ASP A 81 -6.79 12.36 -0.14
C ASP A 81 -8.08 12.53 -0.94
N GLU A 82 -8.32 13.73 -1.44
CA GLU A 82 -9.52 14.03 -2.22
C GLU A 82 -9.49 13.33 -3.59
N ILE A 83 -8.35 13.40 -4.27
CA ILE A 83 -8.16 12.75 -5.58
C ILE A 83 -8.33 11.24 -5.42
N PHE A 84 -7.69 10.64 -4.40
CA PHE A 84 -7.79 9.21 -4.15
C PHE A 84 -9.24 8.79 -3.85
N SER A 85 -9.95 9.50 -2.99
CA SER A 85 -11.36 9.20 -2.68
C SER A 85 -12.27 9.32 -3.91
N LYS A 86 -11.99 10.25 -4.82
CA LYS A 86 -12.72 10.34 -6.10
C LYS A 86 -12.45 9.10 -6.98
N ILE A 87 -11.18 8.70 -7.09
CA ILE A 87 -10.77 7.50 -7.84
C ILE A 87 -11.44 6.26 -7.26
N TRP A 88 -11.33 6.04 -5.93
CA TRP A 88 -11.89 4.87 -5.27
C TRP A 88 -13.40 4.77 -5.43
N ARG A 89 -14.11 5.89 -5.30
CA ARG A 89 -15.56 5.95 -5.55
C ARG A 89 -15.92 5.66 -7.01
N GLY A 90 -15.10 6.09 -7.96
CA GLY A 90 -15.24 5.76 -9.37
C GLY A 90 -15.12 4.25 -9.60
N LEU A 91 -14.03 3.63 -9.12
CA LEU A 91 -13.79 2.19 -9.20
C LEU A 91 -14.93 1.38 -8.54
N ARG A 92 -15.41 1.85 -7.38
CA ARG A 92 -16.54 1.22 -6.68
C ARG A 92 -17.84 1.24 -7.48
N LYS A 93 -18.09 2.24 -8.33
CA LYS A 93 -19.26 2.24 -9.21
C LYS A 93 -19.21 1.14 -10.25
N GLU A 94 -18.00 0.84 -10.73
CA GLU A 94 -17.76 -0.22 -11.71
C GLU A 94 -17.88 -1.62 -11.09
N ASN A 95 -17.30 -1.81 -9.89
CA ASN A 95 -17.35 -3.11 -9.21
C ASN A 95 -17.34 -2.92 -7.68
N LYS A 96 -18.54 -3.06 -7.04
CA LYS A 96 -18.68 -2.87 -5.58
C LYS A 96 -18.07 -4.00 -4.76
N GLU A 97 -17.98 -5.19 -5.32
CA GLU A 97 -17.42 -6.35 -4.65
C GLU A 97 -15.89 -6.24 -4.58
N LEU A 98 -15.25 -5.90 -5.69
CA LEU A 98 -13.80 -5.69 -5.75
C LEU A 98 -13.35 -4.43 -5.00
N PHE A 99 -14.18 -3.38 -5.01
CA PHE A 99 -13.88 -2.09 -4.37
C PHE A 99 -14.92 -1.77 -3.28
N PRO A 100 -14.75 -2.30 -2.05
CA PRO A 100 -15.67 -2.03 -0.94
C PRO A 100 -15.68 -0.55 -0.54
N SER A 101 -16.52 -0.15 0.42
CA SER A 101 -16.54 1.24 0.90
C SER A 101 -15.23 1.61 1.59
N GLU A 102 -14.83 2.88 1.51
CA GLU A 102 -13.63 3.36 2.21
C GLU A 102 -13.72 3.12 3.72
N SER A 103 -14.92 3.22 4.31
CA SER A 103 -15.11 2.89 5.71
C SER A 103 -14.83 1.42 6.01
N ALA A 104 -15.31 0.49 5.18
CA ALA A 104 -15.04 -0.93 5.35
C ALA A 104 -13.54 -1.24 5.23
N ILE A 105 -12.85 -0.62 4.27
CA ILE A 105 -11.39 -0.72 4.14
C ILE A 105 -10.70 -0.20 5.40
N LYS A 106 -11.02 1.03 5.83
CA LYS A 106 -10.40 1.69 7.00
C LYS A 106 -10.66 0.94 8.32
N ASP A 107 -11.75 0.19 8.40
CA ASP A 107 -12.08 -0.65 9.54
C ASP A 107 -11.39 -2.01 9.53
N SER A 108 -10.87 -2.45 8.40
CA SER A 108 -10.18 -3.74 8.31
C SER A 108 -8.92 -3.78 9.15
N ALA A 109 -8.60 -4.96 9.69
CA ALA A 109 -7.39 -5.17 10.50
C ALA A 109 -6.11 -4.91 9.69
N ILE A 110 -6.11 -5.29 8.41
CA ILE A 110 -4.96 -5.09 7.51
C ILE A 110 -4.70 -3.61 7.28
N TYR A 111 -5.75 -2.81 7.03
CA TYR A 111 -5.58 -1.37 6.85
C TYR A 111 -5.09 -0.68 8.13
N LYS A 112 -5.66 -1.02 9.29
CA LYS A 112 -5.24 -0.49 10.59
C LYS A 112 -3.78 -0.83 10.93
N ALA A 113 -3.29 -1.95 10.42
CA ALA A 113 -1.89 -2.36 10.55
C ALA A 113 -0.98 -1.81 9.42
N SER A 114 -1.53 -1.12 8.43
CA SER A 114 -0.76 -0.61 7.29
C SER A 114 0.04 0.65 7.65
N PRO A 115 1.12 0.96 6.90
CA PRO A 115 1.91 2.18 7.10
C PRO A 115 1.15 3.47 6.78
N LEU A 116 -0.05 3.38 6.20
CA LEU A 116 -0.95 4.52 5.97
C LEU A 116 -1.65 4.99 7.25
N HIS A 117 -1.62 4.18 8.30
CA HIS A 117 -2.17 4.58 9.59
C HIS A 117 -1.17 5.51 10.30
N LYS A 118 -1.61 6.73 10.58
CA LYS A 118 -0.75 7.71 11.28
C LYS A 118 -0.53 7.26 12.71
N LEU A 119 0.71 7.04 13.07
CA LEU A 119 1.11 6.72 14.44
C LEU A 119 0.88 7.91 15.36
N THR A 120 0.60 7.66 16.62
CA THR A 120 0.70 8.68 17.67
C THR A 120 2.16 9.01 17.95
N GLU A 121 2.44 10.12 18.62
CA GLU A 121 3.80 10.52 18.99
C GLU A 121 4.51 9.43 19.81
N ASP A 122 3.81 8.83 20.79
CA ASP A 122 4.37 7.74 21.60
C ASP A 122 4.67 6.49 20.76
N GLN A 123 3.81 6.17 19.80
CA GLN A 123 4.03 5.04 18.90
C GLN A 123 5.21 5.29 17.95
N GLU A 124 5.37 6.52 17.43
CA GLU A 124 6.51 6.89 16.58
C GLU A 124 7.82 6.80 17.36
N ASN A 125 7.87 7.35 18.57
CA ASN A 125 9.03 7.25 19.48
C ASN A 125 9.39 5.77 19.76
N ALA A 126 8.38 4.94 20.02
CA ALA A 126 8.59 3.52 20.27
C ALA A 126 9.12 2.80 19.02
N ARG A 127 8.60 3.12 17.83
CA ARG A 127 9.05 2.60 16.54
C ARG A 127 10.52 2.93 16.28
N GLU A 128 10.90 4.20 16.45
CA GLU A 128 12.29 4.63 16.29
C GLU A 128 13.23 3.89 17.25
N LEU A 129 12.83 3.73 18.50
CA LEU A 129 13.61 2.99 19.50
C LEU A 129 13.80 1.51 19.09
N ILE A 130 12.76 0.86 18.57
CA ILE A 130 12.84 -0.53 18.09
C ILE A 130 13.82 -0.62 16.94
N ILE A 131 13.69 0.24 15.93
CA ILE A 131 14.57 0.27 14.74
C ILE A 131 16.03 0.50 15.17
N GLN A 132 16.28 1.45 16.08
CA GLN A 132 17.62 1.71 16.61
C GLN A 132 18.19 0.47 17.30
N LYS A 133 17.42 -0.21 18.16
CA LYS A 133 17.86 -1.42 18.85
C LYS A 133 18.20 -2.57 17.90
N VAL A 134 17.39 -2.75 16.87
CA VAL A 134 17.62 -3.77 15.84
C VAL A 134 18.90 -3.45 15.05
N THR A 135 19.04 -2.19 14.60
CA THR A 135 20.21 -1.74 13.85
C THR A 135 21.50 -1.88 14.66
N ASP A 136 21.48 -1.49 15.92
CA ASP A 136 22.62 -1.63 16.84
C ASP A 136 22.99 -3.10 17.07
N ALA A 137 22.00 -3.98 17.16
CA ALA A 137 22.24 -5.41 17.34
C ALA A 137 22.86 -6.03 16.08
N LEU A 138 22.35 -5.68 14.90
CA LEU A 138 22.86 -6.15 13.62
C LEU A 138 24.30 -5.67 13.38
N SER A 139 24.61 -4.41 13.67
CA SER A 139 25.95 -3.85 13.53
C SER A 139 26.99 -4.54 14.41
N LYS A 140 26.55 -5.13 15.54
CA LYS A 140 27.38 -5.90 16.48
C LYS A 140 27.37 -7.42 16.18
N GLY A 141 26.83 -7.84 15.04
CA GLY A 141 26.72 -9.25 14.64
C GLY A 141 25.79 -10.10 15.54
N LYS A 142 24.90 -9.46 16.33
CA LYS A 142 23.96 -10.15 17.18
C LYS A 142 22.69 -10.49 16.41
N THR A 143 22.51 -11.76 16.05
CA THR A 143 21.39 -12.22 15.23
C THR A 143 20.15 -12.67 16.04
N LYS A 144 20.29 -12.88 17.35
CA LYS A 144 19.19 -13.29 18.23
C LYS A 144 18.86 -12.15 19.18
N GLN A 145 17.76 -11.45 18.93
CA GLN A 145 17.25 -10.37 19.77
C GLN A 145 15.78 -10.65 20.12
N LEU A 146 15.38 -10.27 21.31
CA LEU A 146 14.03 -10.33 21.77
C LEU A 146 13.64 -8.93 22.29
N ILE A 147 12.62 -8.33 21.71
CA ILE A 147 12.10 -7.03 22.07
C ILE A 147 10.67 -7.21 22.55
N PHE A 148 10.38 -6.83 23.79
CA PHE A 148 9.04 -6.83 24.33
C PHE A 148 8.41 -5.44 24.17
N ILE A 149 7.20 -5.39 23.62
CA ILE A 149 6.38 -4.19 23.54
C ILE A 149 5.23 -4.37 24.52
N ASP A 150 5.28 -3.63 25.62
CA ASP A 150 4.23 -3.63 26.63
C ASP A 150 3.31 -2.42 26.48
N GLY A 151 2.06 -2.55 26.95
CA GLY A 151 1.05 -1.50 26.91
C GLY A 151 -0.34 -2.06 27.14
N GLU A 152 -1.28 -1.20 27.53
CA GLU A 152 -2.67 -1.59 27.78
C GLU A 152 -3.38 -2.13 26.54
N ALA A 153 -4.53 -2.78 26.73
CA ALA A 153 -5.36 -3.23 25.63
C ALA A 153 -5.85 -2.02 24.80
N GLY A 154 -5.78 -2.11 23.48
CA GLY A 154 -6.21 -1.04 22.58
C GLY A 154 -5.18 0.07 22.29
N THR A 155 -3.98 0.03 22.87
CA THR A 155 -2.92 1.05 22.65
C THR A 155 -2.24 0.96 21.26
N GLY A 156 -2.70 0.06 20.38
CA GLY A 156 -2.19 -0.05 19.03
C GLY A 156 -0.87 -0.80 18.86
N LYS A 157 -0.52 -1.72 19.80
CA LYS A 157 0.69 -2.56 19.70
C LYS A 157 0.84 -3.27 18.36
N THR A 158 -0.27 -3.78 17.81
CA THR A 158 -0.29 -4.44 16.49
C THR A 158 0.04 -3.45 15.38
N VAL A 159 -0.51 -2.24 15.44
CA VAL A 159 -0.23 -1.16 14.47
C VAL A 159 1.24 -0.77 14.52
N LEU A 160 1.78 -0.55 15.73
CA LEU A 160 3.20 -0.25 15.93
C LEU A 160 4.11 -1.36 15.38
N ASN A 161 3.79 -2.62 15.68
CA ASN A 161 4.57 -3.75 15.19
C ASN A 161 4.55 -3.83 13.66
N SER A 162 3.39 -3.70 13.04
CA SER A 162 3.28 -3.70 11.57
C SER A 162 4.04 -2.53 10.94
N SER A 163 3.91 -1.31 11.47
CA SER A 163 4.61 -0.13 10.94
C SER A 163 6.14 -0.18 11.11
N THR A 164 6.64 -1.04 12.00
CA THR A 164 8.09 -1.25 12.20
C THR A 164 8.70 -2.15 11.13
N PHE A 165 7.91 -3.05 10.52
CA PHE A 165 8.36 -4.00 9.52
C PHE A 165 8.15 -3.52 8.07
N TYR A 166 7.53 -2.37 7.87
CA TYR A 166 7.39 -1.70 6.59
C TYR A 166 8.43 -0.58 6.46
#